data_2c8f56b4e8fefcacfe6211255e11c3f5
#
_entry.id   2c8f56b4e8fefcacfe6211255e11c3f5
#
_cell.length_a   1.000
_cell.length_b   1.000
_cell.length_c   1.000
_cell.angle_alpha   90.00
_cell.angle_beta   90.00
_cell.angle_gamma   90.00
#
_symmetry.space_group_name_H-M   'P 1'
#
loop_
_entity.id
_entity.type
_entity.pdbx_description
1 polymer ?
#
loop_
_entity_poly.entity_id
_entity_poly.type
_entity_poly.pdbx_seq_one_letter_code
_entity_poly.pdbx_strand_id
1 'polypeptide(L)'
;MSEHIVALALAAAKRLFVEHANLKNSEFNQGSANRMLRGGVCGILGFGNVGVATARLMRAFGMKIHAINRRGASDEPTDWIATTDLLDEMLRVADILVISAALTTATEGLIGARELGLMKENAILINVARGEGAGTSRMTKLAIRDLSALDRRDR
;
A
#
# COMPACT_ATOMS: atom_id res chain seq x y z
N MET A 1 -6.80 -5.90 -11.51
CA MET A 1 -5.66 -5.47 -10.68
C MET A 1 -6.12 -4.69 -9.45
N SER A 2 -6.95 -3.64 -9.60
CA SER A 2 -7.43 -2.82 -8.47
C SER A 2 -8.20 -3.63 -7.41
N GLU A 3 -9.07 -4.56 -7.80
CA GLU A 3 -9.75 -5.47 -6.88
C GLU A 3 -8.77 -6.34 -6.09
N HIS A 4 -7.70 -6.79 -6.73
CA HIS A 4 -6.65 -7.55 -6.07
C HIS A 4 -5.93 -6.71 -5.00
N ILE A 5 -5.65 -5.43 -5.30
CA ILE A 5 -5.09 -4.48 -4.31
C ILE A 5 -6.03 -4.36 -3.10
N VAL A 6 -7.34 -4.20 -3.35
CA VAL A 6 -8.33 -4.11 -2.27
C VAL A 6 -8.40 -5.40 -1.45
N ALA A 7 -8.41 -6.56 -2.12
CA ALA A 7 -8.41 -7.85 -1.44
C ALA A 7 -7.21 -7.99 -0.49
N LEU A 8 -6.02 -7.58 -0.93
CA LEU A 8 -4.80 -7.59 -0.10
C LEU A 8 -4.87 -6.60 1.05
N ALA A 9 -5.36 -5.38 0.78
CA ALA A 9 -5.54 -4.36 1.82
C ALA A 9 -6.47 -4.86 2.93
N LEU A 10 -7.59 -5.47 2.54
CA LEU A 10 -8.54 -6.08 3.49
C LEU A 10 -7.92 -7.26 4.21
N ALA A 11 -7.23 -8.17 3.50
CA ALA A 11 -6.58 -9.33 4.11
C ALA A 11 -5.56 -8.92 5.17
N ALA A 12 -4.74 -7.90 4.88
CA ALA A 12 -3.78 -7.34 5.84
C ALA A 12 -4.48 -6.63 7.01
N ALA A 13 -5.41 -5.71 6.71
CA ALA A 13 -6.11 -4.93 7.73
C ALA A 13 -6.96 -5.79 8.67
N LYS A 14 -7.50 -6.91 8.18
CA LYS A 14 -8.30 -7.87 8.94
C LYS A 14 -7.49 -9.06 9.45
N ARG A 15 -6.18 -9.10 9.20
CA ARG A 15 -5.29 -10.19 9.64
C ARG A 15 -5.78 -11.58 9.21
N LEU A 16 -6.40 -11.69 8.02
CA LEU A 16 -7.11 -12.89 7.61
C LEU A 16 -6.24 -14.15 7.66
N PHE A 17 -4.96 -14.05 7.32
CA PHE A 17 -4.05 -15.20 7.36
C PHE A 17 -3.73 -15.65 8.78
N VAL A 18 -3.61 -14.71 9.72
CA VAL A 18 -3.39 -15.02 11.14
C VAL A 18 -4.64 -15.66 11.73
N GLU A 19 -5.80 -15.05 11.48
CA GLU A 19 -7.08 -15.58 11.99
C GLU A 19 -7.39 -16.96 11.40
N HIS A 20 -7.08 -17.18 10.13
CA HIS A 20 -7.21 -18.51 9.50
C HIS A 20 -6.30 -19.56 10.18
N ALA A 21 -5.06 -19.20 10.51
CA ALA A 21 -4.15 -20.09 11.24
C ALA A 21 -4.67 -20.40 12.65
N ASN A 22 -5.15 -19.38 13.38
CA ASN A 22 -5.74 -19.55 14.71
C ASN A 22 -6.95 -20.50 14.68
N LEU A 23 -7.86 -20.33 13.69
CA LEU A 23 -9.01 -21.20 13.52
C LEU A 23 -8.62 -22.67 13.28
N LYS A 24 -7.55 -22.92 12.50
CA LYS A 24 -7.03 -24.29 12.30
C LYS A 24 -6.56 -24.93 13.60
N ASN A 25 -6.07 -24.13 14.53
CA ASN A 25 -5.62 -24.57 15.84
C ASN A 25 -6.75 -24.56 16.90
N SER A 26 -8.00 -24.32 16.49
CA SER A 26 -9.16 -24.14 17.38
C SER A 26 -8.97 -22.98 18.38
N GLU A 27 -8.15 -22.01 18.04
CA GLU A 27 -7.93 -20.80 18.81
C GLU A 27 -8.86 -19.70 18.30
N PHE A 28 -9.74 -19.20 19.17
CA PHE A 28 -10.64 -18.09 18.83
C PHE A 28 -10.24 -16.85 19.62
N ASN A 29 -9.63 -15.87 18.93
CA ASN A 29 -9.20 -14.63 19.54
C ASN A 29 -10.20 -13.49 19.23
N GLN A 30 -11.05 -13.16 20.20
CA GLN A 30 -11.99 -12.02 20.10
C GLN A 30 -11.30 -10.65 20.17
N GLY A 31 -10.07 -10.59 20.68
CA GLY A 31 -9.29 -9.37 20.85
C GLY A 31 -8.39 -9.02 19.65
N SER A 32 -8.66 -9.57 18.46
CA SER A 32 -7.82 -9.31 17.31
C SER A 32 -7.81 -7.81 16.96
N ALA A 33 -6.60 -7.25 16.81
CA ALA A 33 -6.37 -5.85 16.45
C ALA A 33 -6.77 -5.58 14.97
N ASN A 34 -8.03 -5.87 14.63
CA ASN A 34 -8.58 -5.63 13.30
C ASN A 34 -8.68 -4.13 13.04
N ARG A 35 -8.12 -3.67 11.94
CA ARG A 35 -8.16 -2.26 11.55
C ARG A 35 -9.31 -1.98 10.60
N MET A 36 -9.96 -0.85 10.79
CA MET A 36 -10.91 -0.31 9.82
C MET A 36 -10.15 0.51 8.76
N LEU A 37 -10.58 0.43 7.52
CA LEU A 37 -10.06 1.28 6.43
C LEU A 37 -10.65 2.69 6.50
N ARG A 38 -11.91 2.81 6.93
CA ARG A 38 -12.64 4.07 7.02
C ARG A 38 -11.86 5.12 7.82
N GLY A 39 -11.73 6.32 7.24
CA GLY A 39 -11.03 7.46 7.85
C GLY A 39 -9.52 7.42 7.70
N GLY A 40 -8.95 6.29 7.25
CA GLY A 40 -7.53 6.18 6.96
C GLY A 40 -7.15 6.83 5.62
N VAL A 41 -5.84 6.98 5.39
CA VAL A 41 -5.25 7.53 4.17
C VAL A 41 -4.71 6.41 3.30
N CYS A 42 -5.18 6.32 2.05
CA CYS A 42 -4.60 5.49 1.01
C CYS A 42 -3.67 6.35 0.14
N GLY A 43 -2.36 6.18 0.30
CA GLY A 43 -1.35 6.75 -0.56
C GLY A 43 -1.19 5.90 -1.82
N ILE A 44 -1.19 6.53 -2.99
CA ILE A 44 -1.06 5.84 -4.30
C ILE A 44 0.11 6.46 -5.05
N LEU A 45 1.20 5.72 -5.13
CA LEU A 45 2.36 6.08 -5.95
C LEU A 45 2.17 5.52 -7.37
N GLY A 46 1.94 6.42 -8.32
CA GLY A 46 1.55 6.09 -9.69
C GLY A 46 0.03 6.17 -9.91
N PHE A 47 -0.46 7.36 -10.25
CA PHE A 47 -1.89 7.64 -10.41
C PHE A 47 -2.32 7.57 -11.89
N GLY A 48 -2.07 6.39 -12.51
CA GLY A 48 -2.56 5.99 -13.82
C GLY A 48 -3.83 5.14 -13.71
N ASN A 49 -4.17 4.37 -14.76
CA ASN A 49 -5.42 3.59 -14.82
C ASN A 49 -5.63 2.67 -13.59
N VAL A 50 -4.58 1.97 -13.14
CA VAL A 50 -4.67 1.09 -11.96
C VAL A 50 -4.83 1.92 -10.68
N GLY A 51 -4.06 3.00 -10.54
CA GLY A 51 -4.13 3.90 -9.39
C GLY A 51 -5.51 4.55 -9.25
N VAL A 52 -6.06 5.09 -10.34
CA VAL A 52 -7.40 5.68 -10.38
C VAL A 52 -8.48 4.66 -10.02
N ALA A 53 -8.45 3.47 -10.64
CA ALA A 53 -9.41 2.41 -10.31
C ALA A 53 -9.31 1.98 -8.84
N THR A 54 -8.10 1.91 -8.28
CA THR A 54 -7.87 1.63 -6.87
C THR A 54 -8.41 2.74 -5.98
N ALA A 55 -8.17 4.00 -6.35
CA ALA A 55 -8.68 5.17 -5.61
C ALA A 55 -10.21 5.15 -5.46
N ARG A 56 -10.92 4.85 -6.55
CA ARG A 56 -12.39 4.73 -6.53
C ARG A 56 -12.87 3.67 -5.54
N LEU A 57 -12.24 2.49 -5.53
CA LEU A 57 -12.58 1.41 -4.62
C LEU A 57 -12.24 1.77 -3.17
N MET A 58 -11.05 2.31 -2.90
CA MET A 58 -10.64 2.70 -1.55
C MET A 58 -11.50 3.84 -0.99
N ARG A 59 -11.94 4.77 -1.84
CA ARG A 59 -12.89 5.82 -1.46
C ARG A 59 -14.24 5.24 -1.03
N ALA A 60 -14.71 4.17 -1.68
CA ALA A 60 -15.95 3.49 -1.27
C ALA A 60 -15.85 2.88 0.14
N PHE A 61 -14.63 2.53 0.60
CA PHE A 61 -14.36 2.15 1.99
C PHE A 61 -14.22 3.35 2.95
N GLY A 62 -14.41 4.58 2.46
CA GLY A 62 -14.31 5.79 3.27
C GLY A 62 -12.87 6.22 3.57
N MET A 63 -11.90 5.82 2.75
CA MET A 63 -10.53 6.30 2.85
C MET A 63 -10.33 7.64 2.16
N LYS A 64 -9.42 8.45 2.66
CA LYS A 64 -8.88 9.63 1.95
C LYS A 64 -7.85 9.17 0.94
N ILE A 65 -7.85 9.80 -0.25
CA ILE A 65 -6.95 9.45 -1.35
C ILE A 65 -5.86 10.49 -1.48
N HIS A 66 -4.63 10.08 -1.21
CA HIS A 66 -3.42 10.84 -1.49
C HIS A 66 -2.70 10.20 -2.67
N ALA A 67 -2.36 10.97 -3.68
CA ALA A 67 -1.79 10.44 -4.91
C ALA A 67 -0.48 11.15 -5.29
N ILE A 68 0.42 10.42 -5.92
CA ILE A 68 1.62 10.97 -6.56
C ILE A 68 1.65 10.52 -8.01
N ASN A 69 1.83 11.49 -8.91
CA ASN A 69 2.11 11.25 -10.30
C ASN A 69 3.10 12.29 -10.84
N ARG A 70 3.53 12.15 -12.10
CA ARG A 70 4.50 13.07 -12.73
C ARG A 70 3.99 14.50 -12.89
N ARG A 71 2.67 14.69 -12.99
CA ARG A 71 2.05 16.02 -13.24
C ARG A 71 1.67 16.75 -11.96
N GLY A 72 1.57 16.06 -10.83
CA GLY A 72 1.01 16.62 -9.59
C GLY A 72 -0.46 17.00 -9.71
N ALA A 73 -1.19 16.48 -10.71
CA ALA A 73 -2.58 16.79 -10.99
C ALA A 73 -3.31 15.61 -11.61
N SER A 74 -4.64 15.56 -11.45
CA SER A 74 -5.52 14.55 -12.02
C SER A 74 -6.94 15.09 -12.18
N ASP A 75 -7.67 14.60 -13.19
CA ASP A 75 -9.11 14.86 -13.34
C ASP A 75 -9.95 13.98 -12.39
N GLU A 76 -9.37 12.87 -11.91
CA GLU A 76 -10.00 12.04 -10.88
C GLU A 76 -9.90 12.73 -9.51
N PRO A 77 -11.00 12.84 -8.74
CA PRO A 77 -10.98 13.46 -7.42
C PRO A 77 -9.96 12.80 -6.48
N THR A 78 -9.18 13.63 -5.78
CA THR A 78 -8.22 13.21 -4.74
C THR A 78 -8.33 14.18 -3.58
N ASP A 79 -8.02 13.72 -2.36
CA ASP A 79 -7.94 14.59 -1.19
C ASP A 79 -6.61 15.36 -1.16
N TRP A 80 -5.59 14.79 -1.79
CA TRP A 80 -4.29 15.41 -1.99
C TRP A 80 -3.58 14.76 -3.18
N ILE A 81 -2.88 15.56 -4.00
CA ILE A 81 -2.08 15.09 -5.11
C ILE A 81 -0.84 15.94 -5.30
N ALA A 82 0.29 15.30 -5.60
CA ALA A 82 1.58 15.96 -5.78
C ALA A 82 2.49 15.20 -6.77
N THR A 83 3.68 15.72 -6.95
CA THR A 83 4.80 15.07 -7.64
C THR A 83 5.71 14.34 -6.64
N THR A 84 6.72 13.63 -7.12
CA THR A 84 7.58 12.77 -6.28
C THR A 84 8.44 13.53 -5.27
N ASP A 85 8.63 14.83 -5.44
CA ASP A 85 9.32 15.71 -4.47
C ASP A 85 8.62 15.79 -3.12
N LEU A 86 7.30 15.56 -3.08
CA LEU A 86 6.50 15.51 -1.85
C LEU A 86 6.18 14.08 -1.39
N LEU A 87 6.96 13.09 -1.83
CA LEU A 87 6.76 11.68 -1.46
C LEU A 87 6.83 11.49 0.06
N ASP A 88 7.79 12.10 0.72
CA ASP A 88 7.99 11.97 2.17
C ASP A 88 6.74 12.41 2.96
N GLU A 89 6.05 13.47 2.50
CA GLU A 89 4.82 13.95 3.14
C GLU A 89 3.70 12.91 3.03
N MET A 90 3.52 12.30 1.84
CA MET A 90 2.54 11.24 1.66
C MET A 90 2.86 10.02 2.52
N LEU A 91 4.13 9.59 2.59
CA LEU A 91 4.55 8.42 3.35
C LEU A 91 4.23 8.54 4.85
N ARG A 92 4.44 9.74 5.43
CA ARG A 92 4.21 9.98 6.87
C ARG A 92 2.74 9.84 7.26
N VAL A 93 1.80 10.10 6.34
CA VAL A 93 0.37 10.10 6.63
C VAL A 93 -0.35 8.84 6.13
N ALA A 94 0.25 8.09 5.21
CA ALA A 94 -0.36 6.92 4.62
C ALA A 94 -0.55 5.77 5.63
N ASP A 95 -1.77 5.24 5.70
CA ASP A 95 -2.10 4.00 6.41
C ASP A 95 -1.94 2.79 5.49
N ILE A 96 -2.21 3.00 4.20
CA ILE A 96 -1.95 2.04 3.12
C ILE A 96 -1.17 2.76 2.04
N LEU A 97 -0.03 2.21 1.62
CA LEU A 97 0.70 2.65 0.45
C LEU A 97 0.54 1.64 -0.68
N VAL A 98 0.01 2.09 -1.80
CA VAL A 98 -0.09 1.31 -3.04
C VAL A 98 0.94 1.82 -4.04
N ILE A 99 1.82 0.95 -4.51
CA ILE A 99 2.77 1.26 -5.57
C ILE A 99 2.25 0.64 -6.87
N SER A 100 1.80 1.51 -7.78
CA SER A 100 1.30 1.14 -9.13
C SER A 100 1.99 1.93 -10.24
N ALA A 101 3.09 2.63 -9.92
CA ALA A 101 3.92 3.30 -10.91
C ALA A 101 4.63 2.30 -11.82
N ALA A 102 4.78 2.64 -13.11
CA ALA A 102 5.67 1.89 -13.99
C ALA A 102 7.13 2.01 -13.51
N LEU A 103 7.89 0.93 -13.63
CA LEU A 103 9.33 0.99 -13.38
C LEU A 103 10.02 1.78 -14.50
N THR A 104 10.67 2.84 -14.12
CA THR A 104 11.48 3.72 -14.98
C THR A 104 12.74 4.09 -14.22
N THR A 105 13.71 4.69 -14.88
CA THR A 105 14.90 5.22 -14.20
C THR A 105 14.56 6.23 -13.09
N ALA A 106 13.44 6.94 -13.22
CA ALA A 106 12.97 7.90 -12.22
C ALA A 106 12.21 7.26 -11.03
N THR A 107 11.74 6.01 -11.18
CA THR A 107 10.96 5.31 -10.15
C THR A 107 11.70 4.10 -9.58
N GLU A 108 12.83 3.73 -10.16
CA GLU A 108 13.69 2.68 -9.66
C GLU A 108 14.32 3.09 -8.32
N GLY A 109 14.19 2.24 -7.31
CA GLY A 109 14.71 2.53 -5.98
C GLY A 109 14.00 3.65 -5.20
N LEU A 110 12.90 4.20 -5.72
CA LEU A 110 12.17 5.32 -5.10
C LEU A 110 11.62 4.99 -3.70
N ILE A 111 11.35 3.72 -3.42
CA ILE A 111 10.97 3.24 -2.08
C ILE A 111 12.06 2.29 -1.59
N GLY A 112 12.91 2.80 -0.73
CA GLY A 112 13.98 2.07 -0.05
C GLY A 112 13.79 2.03 1.47
N ALA A 113 14.85 1.68 2.19
CA ALA A 113 14.81 1.58 3.67
C ALA A 113 14.47 2.91 4.34
N ARG A 114 14.98 4.04 3.81
CA ARG A 114 14.68 5.38 4.32
C ARG A 114 13.18 5.68 4.19
N GLU A 115 12.60 5.45 3.02
CA GLU A 115 11.20 5.71 2.72
C GLU A 115 10.28 4.83 3.57
N LEU A 116 10.63 3.56 3.73
CA LEU A 116 9.91 2.63 4.61
C LEU A 116 9.95 3.10 6.07
N GLY A 117 11.07 3.67 6.52
CA GLY A 117 11.22 4.25 7.86
C GLY A 117 10.39 5.52 8.10
N LEU A 118 9.92 6.20 7.04
CA LEU A 118 9.02 7.36 7.15
C LEU A 118 7.56 6.96 7.32
N MET A 119 7.20 5.73 6.95
CA MET A 119 5.82 5.25 7.05
C MET A 119 5.45 5.00 8.51
N LYS A 120 4.15 5.02 8.80
CA LYS A 120 3.61 4.62 10.10
C LYS A 120 4.01 3.18 10.40
N GLU A 121 4.31 2.87 11.65
CA GLU A 121 4.73 1.53 12.10
C GLU A 121 3.77 0.42 11.66
N ASN A 122 2.49 0.71 11.67
CA ASN A 122 1.43 -0.22 11.28
C ASN A 122 0.91 0.02 9.85
N ALA A 123 1.63 0.75 8.99
CA ALA A 123 1.23 0.96 7.61
C ALA A 123 1.27 -0.34 6.82
N ILE A 124 0.38 -0.44 5.82
CA ILE A 124 0.32 -1.57 4.88
C ILE A 124 0.93 -1.13 3.56
N LEU A 125 1.93 -1.86 3.07
CA LEU A 125 2.53 -1.63 1.76
C LEU A 125 2.04 -2.69 0.76
N ILE A 126 1.48 -2.25 -0.37
CA ILE A 126 1.05 -3.11 -1.47
C ILE A 126 1.77 -2.67 -2.74
N ASN A 127 2.64 -3.52 -3.26
CA ASN A 127 3.37 -3.25 -4.48
C ASN A 127 2.85 -4.11 -5.63
N VAL A 128 2.25 -3.49 -6.64
CA VAL A 128 1.80 -4.11 -7.88
C VAL A 128 2.52 -3.58 -9.12
N ALA A 129 3.55 -2.76 -8.93
CA ALA A 129 4.40 -2.31 -10.01
C ALA A 129 5.13 -3.49 -10.67
N ARG A 130 5.23 -3.47 -12.00
CA ARG A 130 5.95 -4.47 -12.79
C ARG A 130 7.22 -3.85 -13.32
N GLY A 131 8.36 -4.54 -13.18
CA GLY A 131 9.57 -4.20 -13.90
C GLY A 131 9.44 -4.57 -15.37
N GLU A 132 9.93 -3.75 -16.29
CA GLU A 132 10.11 -4.12 -17.70
C GLU A 132 11.29 -5.10 -17.82
N GLY A 133 11.08 -6.20 -18.57
CA GLY A 133 12.14 -7.15 -18.96
C GLY A 133 11.62 -8.57 -19.05
N ALA A 134 11.30 -9.00 -20.28
CA ALA A 134 11.15 -10.41 -20.58
C ALA A 134 12.48 -11.12 -20.28
N GLY A 135 12.53 -11.99 -19.27
CA GLY A 135 13.64 -12.90 -19.09
C GLY A 135 14.11 -13.15 -17.67
N THR A 136 13.86 -12.28 -16.72
CA THR A 136 14.16 -12.59 -15.31
C THR A 136 12.98 -12.14 -14.44
N SER A 137 12.14 -13.10 -14.15
CA SER A 137 11.06 -13.00 -13.18
C SER A 137 11.63 -12.72 -11.78
N ARG A 138 12.11 -11.52 -11.52
CA ARG A 138 11.94 -10.98 -10.18
C ARG A 138 10.51 -10.52 -10.12
N MET A 139 9.65 -11.49 -9.87
CA MET A 139 8.28 -11.23 -9.49
C MET A 139 8.27 -10.00 -8.60
N THR A 140 7.48 -9.03 -8.98
CA THR A 140 6.94 -8.07 -8.05
C THR A 140 6.45 -8.87 -6.86
N LYS A 141 7.28 -8.98 -5.83
CA LYS A 141 6.86 -9.63 -4.61
C LYS A 141 5.70 -8.81 -4.14
N LEU A 142 4.52 -9.40 -4.20
CA LEU A 142 3.35 -8.93 -3.51
C LEU A 142 3.72 -8.89 -2.02
N ALA A 143 4.35 -7.80 -1.62
CA ALA A 143 4.76 -7.61 -0.25
C ALA A 143 3.61 -6.94 0.46
N ILE A 144 2.72 -7.75 1.02
CA ILE A 144 1.99 -7.29 2.20
C ILE A 144 3.06 -7.25 3.29
N ARG A 145 3.58 -6.07 3.56
CA ARG A 145 4.44 -5.86 4.70
C ARG A 145 3.60 -5.12 5.74
N ASP A 146 3.23 -5.84 6.77
CA ASP A 146 2.90 -5.26 8.06
C ASP A 146 4.25 -4.87 8.68
N LEU A 147 4.53 -3.57 8.71
CA LEU A 147 5.81 -3.06 9.20
C LEU A 147 6.00 -3.31 10.70
N SER A 148 4.93 -3.61 11.45
CA SER A 148 5.00 -4.01 12.85
C SER A 148 5.80 -5.30 13.10
N ALA A 149 6.08 -6.07 12.04
CA ALA A 149 6.86 -7.30 12.12
C ALA A 149 8.37 -7.09 11.92
N LEU A 150 8.84 -5.91 11.54
CA LEU A 150 10.25 -5.62 11.24
C LEU A 150 11.10 -5.37 12.49
N ASP A 151 10.52 -4.87 13.57
CA ASP A 151 11.26 -4.47 14.78
C ASP A 151 11.69 -5.65 15.69
N ARG A 152 11.31 -6.90 15.38
CA ARG A 152 11.59 -8.05 16.23
C ARG A 152 12.81 -8.89 15.85
N ARG A 153 13.51 -8.57 14.75
CA ARG A 153 14.66 -9.38 14.30
C ARG A 153 16.02 -8.68 14.38
N ASP A 154 16.03 -7.40 14.72
CA ASP A 154 17.27 -6.60 14.81
C ASP A 154 17.53 -6.07 16.23
N ARG A 155 17.02 -6.75 17.27
CA ARG A 155 17.39 -6.53 18.67
C ARG A 155 17.98 -7.80 19.29
#